data_56b5736781dec38f24244bdef66dbff7
#
_entry.id   56b5736781dec38f24244bdef66dbff7
#
_cell.length_a   1.000
_cell.length_b   1.000
_cell.length_c   1.000
_cell.angle_alpha   90.00
_cell.angle_beta   90.00
_cell.angle_gamma   90.00
#
_symmetry.space_group_name_H-M   'P 1'
#
loop_
_entity.id
_entity.type
_entity.pdbx_description
1 polymer ?
#
loop_
_entity_poly.entity_id
_entity_poly.type
_entity_poly.pdbx_seq_one_letter_code
_entity_poly.pdbx_strand_id
1 'polypeptide(L)'
;MNMNYNTLLKPLTLPNGIVLNNRFVLSPMTTNSSTQDGHITEADINYARRRAHSAPLQVTGAAYIEPYGQLFEYGFSITDDSCIPGLTTLAKAMKQDGNKAILQLTHAGRFSNQAILNFGQVYGPSAMTLNSPIKHEVLSMTTDKIKSVIQQYADATSRAIKAGFDGVEISAAQSLLIQTFFSTFSNLRTDAYGSQNLENRSRFELEILKAVQNVIDQEAPHNLF
;
A
#
# COMPACT_ATOMS: atom_id res chain seq x y z
N MET A 1 1.10 -11.05 38.15
CA MET A 1 2.39 -10.87 37.44
C MET A 1 2.53 -9.41 37.04
N ASN A 2 3.51 -8.68 37.62
CA ASN A 2 3.82 -7.34 37.13
C ASN A 2 4.55 -7.50 35.79
N MET A 3 3.86 -7.32 34.67
CA MET A 3 4.50 -7.29 33.36
C MET A 3 5.33 -6.02 33.22
N ASN A 4 6.62 -6.17 33.00
CA ASN A 4 7.53 -5.03 32.81
C ASN A 4 7.54 -4.61 31.33
N TYR A 5 6.80 -3.57 30.98
CA TYR A 5 6.72 -3.01 29.62
C TYR A 5 7.89 -2.08 29.26
N ASN A 6 8.88 -1.92 30.12
CA ASN A 6 9.99 -0.98 29.91
C ASN A 6 10.74 -1.22 28.59
N THR A 7 10.79 -2.46 28.10
CA THR A 7 11.43 -2.78 26.81
C THR A 7 10.72 -2.13 25.64
N LEU A 8 9.38 -2.02 25.67
CA LEU A 8 8.58 -1.39 24.60
C LEU A 8 8.79 0.12 24.52
N LEU A 9 9.16 0.75 25.64
CA LEU A 9 9.39 2.19 25.74
C LEU A 9 10.84 2.57 25.39
N LYS A 10 11.75 1.60 25.20
CA LYS A 10 13.14 1.89 24.81
C LYS A 10 13.21 2.28 23.33
N PRO A 11 14.10 3.22 22.98
CA PRO A 11 14.38 3.53 21.60
C PRO A 11 14.79 2.31 20.78
N LEU A 12 14.49 2.34 19.49
CA LEU A 12 14.88 1.34 18.50
C LEU A 12 15.58 2.04 17.35
N THR A 13 16.82 1.65 17.08
CA THR A 13 17.54 2.09 15.87
C THR A 13 17.28 1.08 14.76
N LEU A 14 16.76 1.56 13.64
CA LEU A 14 16.53 0.76 12.43
C LEU A 14 17.86 0.55 11.67
N PRO A 15 17.96 -0.45 10.76
CA PRO A 15 19.19 -0.75 10.03
C PRO A 15 19.74 0.44 9.21
N ASN A 16 18.88 1.34 8.75
CA ASN A 16 19.25 2.57 8.03
C ASN A 16 19.66 3.74 8.95
N GLY A 17 19.78 3.53 10.27
CA GLY A 17 20.19 4.53 11.24
C GLY A 17 19.06 5.40 11.81
N ILE A 18 17.83 5.26 11.34
CA ILE A 18 16.68 5.98 11.89
C ILE A 18 16.40 5.49 13.31
N VAL A 19 16.26 6.44 14.25
CA VAL A 19 15.93 6.16 15.64
C VAL A 19 14.46 6.42 15.90
N LEU A 20 13.75 5.40 16.34
CA LEU A 20 12.38 5.49 16.85
C LEU A 20 12.43 5.61 18.38
N ASN A 21 11.68 6.55 18.96
CA ASN A 21 11.71 6.84 20.41
C ASN A 21 11.16 5.69 21.28
N ASN A 22 10.43 4.78 20.71
CA ASN A 22 9.93 3.56 21.35
C ASN A 22 9.62 2.52 20.26
N ARG A 23 9.05 1.37 20.66
CA ARG A 23 8.80 0.21 19.79
C ARG A 23 7.32 0.07 19.36
N PHE A 24 6.51 1.11 19.53
CA PHE A 24 5.14 1.10 19.06
C PHE A 24 5.06 1.54 17.61
N VAL A 25 4.12 0.93 16.88
CA VAL A 25 3.76 1.30 15.52
C VAL A 25 2.24 1.47 15.46
N LEU A 26 1.77 2.58 14.90
CA LEU A 26 0.38 2.70 14.51
C LEU A 26 0.16 1.96 13.20
N SER A 27 -0.56 0.83 13.29
CA SER A 27 -0.84 -0.01 12.13
C SER A 27 -1.83 0.63 11.15
N PRO A 28 -1.83 0.20 9.89
CA PRO A 28 -2.72 0.71 8.86
C PRO A 28 -4.19 0.60 9.23
N MET A 29 -4.95 1.66 8.99
CA MET A 29 -6.41 1.69 9.16
C MET A 29 -7.02 2.57 8.08
N THR A 30 -7.85 1.99 7.21
CA THR A 30 -8.63 2.73 6.22
C THR A 30 -9.83 3.37 6.89
N THR A 31 -9.94 4.70 6.79
CA THR A 31 -10.97 5.51 7.45
C THR A 31 -12.24 5.68 6.63
N ASN A 32 -12.18 5.42 5.31
CA ASN A 32 -13.25 5.69 4.36
C ASN A 32 -13.77 7.14 4.46
N SER A 33 -12.88 8.10 4.59
CA SER A 33 -13.22 9.52 4.81
C SER A 33 -12.66 10.46 3.73
N SER A 34 -11.94 9.92 2.74
CA SER A 34 -11.47 10.68 1.58
C SER A 34 -12.63 11.07 0.66
N THR A 35 -12.37 11.84 -0.38
CA THR A 35 -13.36 12.07 -1.44
C THR A 35 -13.63 10.78 -2.24
N GLN A 36 -14.66 10.77 -3.06
CA GLN A 36 -15.01 9.59 -3.88
C GLN A 36 -13.89 9.20 -4.86
N ASP A 37 -13.14 10.19 -5.36
CA ASP A 37 -11.96 10.01 -6.21
C ASP A 37 -10.64 9.83 -5.43
N GLY A 38 -10.73 9.70 -4.10
CA GLY A 38 -9.62 9.33 -3.21
C GLY A 38 -8.72 10.48 -2.76
N HIS A 39 -9.10 11.74 -2.98
CA HIS A 39 -8.35 12.87 -2.44
C HIS A 39 -8.56 13.01 -0.93
N ILE A 40 -7.47 13.36 -0.24
CA ILE A 40 -7.44 13.56 1.21
C ILE A 40 -8.37 14.70 1.62
N THR A 41 -9.16 14.45 2.66
CA THR A 41 -10.08 15.42 3.26
C THR A 41 -9.60 15.92 4.62
N GLU A 42 -10.26 16.94 5.17
CA GLU A 42 -9.99 17.38 6.53
C GLU A 42 -10.30 16.31 7.58
N ALA A 43 -11.21 15.37 7.30
CA ALA A 43 -11.49 14.23 8.18
C ALA A 43 -10.29 13.28 8.29
N ASP A 44 -9.61 12.99 7.17
CA ASP A 44 -8.38 12.19 7.13
C ASP A 44 -7.24 12.88 7.91
N ILE A 45 -7.07 14.18 7.68
CA ILE A 45 -6.06 15.00 8.36
C ILE A 45 -6.31 15.03 9.88
N ASN A 46 -7.56 15.21 10.29
CA ASN A 46 -7.94 15.21 11.70
C ASN A 46 -7.76 13.84 12.36
N TYR A 47 -8.03 12.76 11.63
CA TYR A 47 -7.73 11.40 12.09
C TYR A 47 -6.23 11.23 12.37
N ALA A 48 -5.36 11.66 11.45
CA ALA A 48 -3.91 11.60 11.60
C ALA A 48 -3.43 12.48 12.76
N ARG A 49 -3.89 13.73 12.82
CA ARG A 49 -3.52 14.71 13.86
C ARG A 49 -3.84 14.20 15.28
N ARG A 50 -5.01 13.59 15.48
CA ARG A 50 -5.40 12.99 16.78
C ARG A 50 -4.52 11.83 17.21
N ARG A 51 -3.80 11.19 16.28
CA ARG A 51 -2.95 10.03 16.52
C ARG A 51 -1.45 10.32 16.45
N ALA A 52 -1.08 11.55 16.15
CA ALA A 52 0.31 11.97 16.04
C ALA A 52 1.15 11.63 17.28
N HIS A 53 0.53 11.63 18.49
CA HIS A 53 1.21 11.27 19.74
C HIS A 53 1.21 9.75 20.07
N SER A 54 0.63 8.88 19.23
CA SER A 54 0.40 7.48 19.61
C SER A 54 1.62 6.58 19.41
N ALA A 55 2.45 6.84 18.40
CA ALA A 55 3.59 6.00 18.05
C ALA A 55 4.62 6.78 17.21
N PRO A 56 5.93 6.49 17.37
CA PRO A 56 6.99 7.14 16.58
C PRO A 56 7.01 6.72 15.11
N LEU A 57 6.36 5.60 14.76
CA LEU A 57 6.16 5.14 13.39
C LEU A 57 4.67 4.96 13.14
N GLN A 58 4.16 5.58 12.10
CA GLN A 58 2.74 5.54 11.76
C GLN A 58 2.56 5.15 10.30
N VAL A 59 1.70 4.16 10.05
CA VAL A 59 1.34 3.74 8.69
C VAL A 59 -0.08 4.23 8.38
N THR A 60 -0.27 4.79 7.19
CA THR A 60 -1.59 5.27 6.74
C THR A 60 -2.57 4.12 6.49
N GLY A 61 -3.84 4.44 6.27
CA GLY A 61 -4.73 3.55 5.53
C GLY A 61 -4.21 3.28 4.11
N ALA A 62 -4.79 2.27 3.47
CA ALA A 62 -4.37 1.80 2.16
C ALA A 62 -4.64 2.86 1.06
N ALA A 63 -3.59 3.27 0.35
CA ALA A 63 -3.66 4.11 -0.83
C ALA A 63 -3.63 3.24 -2.09
N TYR A 64 -4.67 3.30 -2.94
CA TYR A 64 -4.68 2.55 -4.18
C TYR A 64 -3.84 3.22 -5.26
N ILE A 65 -3.07 2.41 -6.01
CA ILE A 65 -2.09 2.88 -7.01
C ILE A 65 -2.67 3.05 -8.41
N GLU A 66 -3.84 2.46 -8.67
CA GLU A 66 -4.61 2.65 -9.91
C GLU A 66 -6.11 2.48 -9.62
N PRO A 67 -7.02 3.04 -10.46
CA PRO A 67 -8.47 2.93 -10.24
C PRO A 67 -8.99 1.50 -10.18
N TYR A 68 -8.39 0.56 -10.93
CA TYR A 68 -8.74 -0.87 -10.87
C TYR A 68 -8.29 -1.56 -9.58
N GLY A 69 -7.50 -0.88 -8.75
CA GLY A 69 -7.04 -1.37 -7.45
C GLY A 69 -7.83 -0.88 -6.25
N GLN A 70 -8.83 -0.01 -6.44
CA GLN A 70 -9.60 0.61 -5.37
C GLN A 70 -10.53 -0.40 -4.68
N LEU A 71 -10.30 -0.63 -3.38
CA LEU A 71 -11.12 -1.51 -2.55
C LEU A 71 -12.33 -0.79 -1.96
N PHE A 72 -12.11 0.36 -1.34
CA PHE A 72 -13.11 1.11 -0.58
C PHE A 72 -13.51 2.40 -1.30
N GLU A 73 -14.81 2.77 -1.21
CA GLU A 73 -15.39 3.91 -1.90
C GLU A 73 -14.72 5.25 -1.57
N TYR A 74 -14.33 5.44 -0.33
CA TYR A 74 -13.67 6.67 0.13
C TYR A 74 -12.26 6.37 0.65
N GLY A 75 -11.55 5.46 -0.01
CA GLY A 75 -10.15 5.12 0.28
C GLY A 75 -9.19 6.12 -0.36
N PHE A 76 -7.95 6.17 0.15
CA PHE A 76 -6.91 7.05 -0.38
C PHE A 76 -6.51 6.69 -1.80
N SER A 77 -6.24 7.70 -2.62
CA SER A 77 -5.64 7.57 -3.95
C SER A 77 -4.19 8.08 -3.95
N ILE A 78 -3.36 7.42 -4.77
CA ILE A 78 -2.05 7.91 -5.19
C ILE A 78 -1.82 7.65 -6.67
N THR A 79 -2.89 7.67 -7.46
CA THR A 79 -2.87 7.28 -8.88
C THR A 79 -2.16 8.28 -9.77
N ASP A 80 -2.18 9.56 -9.42
CA ASP A 80 -1.57 10.64 -10.17
C ASP A 80 -1.09 11.79 -9.29
N ASP A 81 -0.45 12.79 -9.88
CA ASP A 81 0.19 13.88 -9.18
C ASP A 81 -0.78 14.86 -8.50
N SER A 82 -2.08 14.85 -8.86
CA SER A 82 -3.11 15.65 -8.18
C SER A 82 -3.33 15.21 -6.73
N CYS A 83 -2.96 13.97 -6.38
CA CYS A 83 -3.03 13.46 -5.01
C CYS A 83 -1.95 14.06 -4.09
N ILE A 84 -0.82 14.55 -4.63
CA ILE A 84 0.35 14.99 -3.85
C ILE A 84 0.02 16.08 -2.82
N PRO A 85 -0.71 17.18 -3.14
CA PRO A 85 -0.97 18.24 -2.16
C PRO A 85 -1.72 17.74 -0.90
N GLY A 86 -2.75 16.92 -1.08
CA GLY A 86 -3.50 16.34 0.03
C GLY A 86 -2.65 15.39 0.88
N LEU A 87 -1.92 14.50 0.21
CA LEU A 87 -0.99 13.56 0.86
C LEU A 87 0.13 14.29 1.59
N THR A 88 0.63 15.42 1.07
CA THR A 88 1.61 16.26 1.77
C THR A 88 1.05 16.79 3.10
N THR A 89 -0.21 17.23 3.11
CA THR A 89 -0.87 17.73 4.32
C THR A 89 -1.08 16.59 5.33
N LEU A 90 -1.45 15.40 4.85
CA LEU A 90 -1.58 14.20 5.68
C LEU A 90 -0.24 13.80 6.31
N ALA A 91 0.83 13.71 5.52
CA ALA A 91 2.17 13.38 6.01
C ALA A 91 2.64 14.37 7.09
N LYS A 92 2.43 15.67 6.88
CA LYS A 92 2.73 16.70 7.88
C LYS A 92 1.94 16.51 9.18
N ALA A 93 0.67 16.17 9.10
CA ALA A 93 -0.18 15.92 10.27
C ALA A 93 0.31 14.70 11.08
N MET A 94 0.74 13.61 10.40
CA MET A 94 1.30 12.43 11.05
C MET A 94 2.64 12.72 11.73
N LYS A 95 3.45 13.63 11.18
CA LYS A 95 4.82 13.94 11.61
C LYS A 95 4.92 15.05 12.68
N GLN A 96 3.82 15.54 13.21
CA GLN A 96 3.79 16.69 14.15
C GLN A 96 4.74 16.54 15.34
N ASP A 97 4.93 15.34 15.86
CA ASP A 97 5.81 15.05 17.02
C ASP A 97 7.17 14.48 16.64
N GLY A 98 7.63 14.69 15.41
CA GLY A 98 8.86 14.10 14.92
C GLY A 98 8.74 12.62 14.56
N ASN A 99 7.52 12.09 14.48
CA ASN A 99 7.25 10.72 14.05
C ASN A 99 7.62 10.48 12.59
N LYS A 100 7.70 9.20 12.23
CA LYS A 100 7.86 8.73 10.86
C LYS A 100 6.51 8.36 10.27
N ALA A 101 6.23 8.88 9.08
CA ALA A 101 5.01 8.64 8.32
C ALA A 101 5.26 7.72 7.15
N ILE A 102 4.58 6.59 7.11
CA ILE A 102 4.66 5.57 6.06
C ILE A 102 3.34 5.56 5.29
N LEU A 103 3.42 5.57 3.97
CA LEU A 103 2.24 5.41 3.11
C LEU A 103 2.07 3.95 2.71
N GLN A 104 0.93 3.34 3.04
CA GLN A 104 0.63 1.98 2.59
C GLN A 104 0.12 2.01 1.15
N LEU A 105 0.85 1.35 0.23
CA LEU A 105 0.48 1.18 -1.17
C LEU A 105 -0.26 -0.14 -1.37
N THR A 106 -1.36 -0.11 -2.10
CA THR A 106 -2.21 -1.29 -2.30
C THR A 106 -2.79 -1.39 -3.70
N HIS A 107 -3.15 -2.61 -4.07
CA HIS A 107 -4.02 -2.94 -5.18
C HIS A 107 -4.90 -4.11 -4.77
N ALA A 108 -6.22 -3.88 -4.70
CA ALA A 108 -7.14 -4.88 -4.17
C ALA A 108 -7.35 -6.09 -5.10
N GLY A 109 -6.95 -5.99 -6.38
CA GLY A 109 -7.05 -7.08 -7.34
C GLY A 109 -8.50 -7.53 -7.51
N ARG A 110 -8.75 -8.82 -7.34
CA ARG A 110 -10.09 -9.42 -7.48
C ARG A 110 -11.13 -8.88 -6.50
N PHE A 111 -10.70 -8.19 -5.44
CA PHE A 111 -11.56 -7.57 -4.45
C PHE A 111 -11.68 -6.05 -4.61
N SER A 112 -11.32 -5.49 -5.75
CA SER A 112 -11.47 -4.06 -6.07
C SER A 112 -12.95 -3.71 -6.28
N ASN A 113 -13.70 -3.60 -5.17
CA ASN A 113 -15.16 -3.40 -5.21
C ASN A 113 -15.56 -2.17 -6.01
N GLN A 114 -14.80 -1.08 -5.92
CA GLN A 114 -15.10 0.12 -6.69
C GLN A 114 -14.81 -0.05 -8.18
N ALA A 115 -13.79 -0.83 -8.55
CA ALA A 115 -13.55 -1.16 -9.95
C ALA A 115 -14.68 -2.01 -10.54
N ILE A 116 -15.28 -2.93 -9.77
CA ILE A 116 -16.45 -3.69 -10.20
C ILE A 116 -17.62 -2.74 -10.49
N LEU A 117 -17.88 -1.78 -9.59
CA LEU A 117 -18.98 -0.83 -9.72
C LEU A 117 -18.75 0.18 -10.86
N ASN A 118 -17.54 0.69 -11.00
CA ASN A 118 -17.22 1.76 -11.95
C ASN A 118 -16.92 1.24 -13.37
N PHE A 119 -16.31 0.04 -13.49
CA PHE A 119 -15.80 -0.46 -14.77
C PHE A 119 -16.34 -1.85 -15.13
N GLY A 120 -17.04 -2.53 -14.22
CA GLY A 120 -17.52 -3.90 -14.41
C GLY A 120 -16.41 -4.95 -14.49
N GLN A 121 -15.15 -4.59 -14.16
CA GLN A 121 -13.96 -5.43 -14.36
C GLN A 121 -13.02 -5.35 -13.18
N VAL A 122 -12.44 -6.49 -12.83
CA VAL A 122 -11.32 -6.62 -11.89
C VAL A 122 -10.30 -7.60 -12.43
N TYR A 123 -9.08 -7.52 -11.90
CA TYR A 123 -7.96 -8.30 -12.37
C TYR A 123 -7.38 -9.19 -11.28
N GLY A 124 -6.83 -10.32 -11.69
CA GLY A 124 -6.08 -11.25 -10.87
C GLY A 124 -5.06 -12.02 -11.70
N PRO A 125 -4.26 -12.91 -11.09
CA PRO A 125 -3.32 -13.71 -11.83
C PRO A 125 -3.99 -14.62 -12.89
N SER A 126 -5.20 -15.09 -12.59
CA SER A 126 -5.97 -15.99 -13.46
C SER A 126 -7.45 -15.62 -13.46
N ALA A 127 -8.13 -15.95 -14.55
CA ALA A 127 -9.57 -15.75 -14.66
C ALA A 127 -10.32 -16.64 -13.66
N MET A 128 -11.34 -16.08 -13.02
CA MET A 128 -12.26 -16.80 -12.14
C MET A 128 -13.57 -16.04 -11.95
N THR A 129 -14.63 -16.73 -11.55
CA THR A 129 -15.87 -16.11 -11.11
C THR A 129 -15.90 -16.04 -9.59
N LEU A 130 -16.18 -14.87 -9.04
CA LEU A 130 -16.43 -14.67 -7.61
C LEU A 130 -17.90 -14.32 -7.38
N ASN A 131 -18.43 -14.72 -6.21
CA ASN A 131 -19.82 -14.47 -5.83
C ASN A 131 -19.98 -13.43 -4.72
N SER A 132 -18.88 -12.81 -4.27
CA SER A 132 -18.87 -11.84 -3.18
C SER A 132 -18.00 -10.63 -3.55
N PRO A 133 -18.42 -9.40 -3.26
CA PRO A 133 -19.71 -8.99 -2.65
C PRO A 133 -20.91 -9.17 -3.59
N ILE A 134 -20.68 -9.16 -4.90
CA ILE A 134 -21.64 -9.50 -5.96
C ILE A 134 -20.97 -10.50 -6.91
N LYS A 135 -21.78 -11.22 -7.70
CA LYS A 135 -21.22 -12.10 -8.73
C LYS A 135 -20.52 -11.27 -9.80
N HIS A 136 -19.23 -11.56 -10.03
CA HIS A 136 -18.42 -10.86 -11.02
C HIS A 136 -17.32 -11.76 -11.58
N GLU A 137 -16.80 -11.37 -12.73
CA GLU A 137 -15.69 -12.04 -13.41
C GLU A 137 -14.37 -11.33 -13.08
N VAL A 138 -13.37 -12.12 -12.70
CA VAL A 138 -11.99 -11.69 -12.56
C VAL A 138 -11.27 -11.98 -13.86
N LEU A 139 -10.68 -10.98 -14.48
CA LEU A 139 -9.91 -11.13 -15.71
C LEU A 139 -8.45 -11.52 -15.40
N SER A 140 -7.91 -12.45 -16.18
CA SER A 140 -6.49 -12.79 -16.07
C SER A 140 -5.63 -11.63 -16.57
N MET A 141 -4.68 -11.19 -15.76
CA MET A 141 -3.71 -10.17 -16.16
C MET A 141 -2.82 -10.68 -17.29
N THR A 142 -2.66 -9.90 -18.35
CA THR A 142 -1.60 -10.11 -19.33
C THR A 142 -0.24 -9.76 -18.71
N THR A 143 0.84 -10.23 -19.32
CA THR A 143 2.20 -9.85 -18.89
C THR A 143 2.42 -8.34 -18.95
N ASP A 144 1.85 -7.66 -19.95
CA ASP A 144 1.95 -6.20 -20.05
C ASP A 144 1.17 -5.49 -18.91
N LYS A 145 -0.01 -6.00 -18.53
CA LYS A 145 -0.75 -5.47 -17.37
C LYS A 145 0.04 -5.70 -16.08
N ILE A 146 0.70 -6.85 -15.90
CA ILE A 146 1.57 -7.11 -14.75
C ILE A 146 2.70 -6.07 -14.69
N LYS A 147 3.40 -5.84 -15.80
CA LYS A 147 4.47 -4.82 -15.88
C LYS A 147 3.96 -3.41 -15.63
N SER A 148 2.78 -3.08 -16.16
CA SER A 148 2.13 -1.79 -15.90
C SER A 148 1.86 -1.58 -14.40
N VAL A 149 1.35 -2.59 -13.69
CA VAL A 149 1.09 -2.49 -12.26
C VAL A 149 2.39 -2.36 -11.46
N ILE A 150 3.46 -3.07 -11.84
CA ILE A 150 4.79 -2.91 -11.23
C ILE A 150 5.26 -1.45 -11.37
N GLN A 151 5.12 -0.86 -12.56
CA GLN A 151 5.48 0.55 -12.79
C GLN A 151 4.60 1.50 -11.95
N GLN A 152 3.32 1.22 -11.79
CA GLN A 152 2.42 2.04 -10.96
C GLN A 152 2.82 2.03 -9.47
N TYR A 153 3.34 0.93 -8.92
CA TYR A 153 3.95 0.93 -7.59
C TYR A 153 5.18 1.83 -7.52
N ALA A 154 6.03 1.81 -8.53
CA ALA A 154 7.20 2.71 -8.62
C ALA A 154 6.76 4.18 -8.70
N ASP A 155 5.81 4.51 -9.57
CA ASP A 155 5.28 5.87 -9.73
C ASP A 155 4.60 6.37 -8.44
N ALA A 156 3.84 5.51 -7.75
CA ALA A 156 3.24 5.80 -6.47
C ALA A 156 4.30 6.08 -5.38
N THR A 157 5.41 5.34 -5.40
CA THR A 157 6.54 5.57 -4.48
C THR A 157 7.17 6.95 -4.72
N SER A 158 7.41 7.34 -5.99
CA SER A 158 7.89 8.69 -6.33
C SER A 158 6.94 9.78 -5.83
N ARG A 159 5.63 9.59 -5.97
CA ARG A 159 4.63 10.53 -5.41
C ARG A 159 4.65 10.58 -3.89
N ALA A 160 4.82 9.44 -3.22
CA ALA A 160 4.96 9.39 -1.75
C ALA A 160 6.18 10.17 -1.26
N ILE A 161 7.32 10.06 -1.96
CA ILE A 161 8.54 10.85 -1.71
C ILE A 161 8.24 12.34 -1.86
N LYS A 162 7.65 12.75 -2.98
CA LYS A 162 7.27 14.16 -3.25
C LYS A 162 6.28 14.70 -2.21
N ALA A 163 5.38 13.86 -1.70
CA ALA A 163 4.46 14.22 -0.64
C ALA A 163 5.11 14.30 0.76
N GLY A 164 6.37 13.87 0.90
CA GLY A 164 7.14 13.99 2.14
C GLY A 164 6.90 12.88 3.15
N PHE A 165 6.46 11.70 2.73
CA PHE A 165 6.49 10.50 3.57
C PHE A 165 7.92 10.03 3.82
N ASP A 166 8.14 9.35 4.94
CA ASP A 166 9.45 8.78 5.33
C ASP A 166 9.63 7.34 4.82
N GLY A 167 8.62 6.76 4.17
CA GLY A 167 8.69 5.43 3.59
C GLY A 167 7.38 5.00 2.96
N VAL A 168 7.39 3.82 2.35
CA VAL A 168 6.21 3.15 1.82
C VAL A 168 6.12 1.72 2.35
N GLU A 169 4.90 1.25 2.56
CA GLU A 169 4.60 -0.15 2.87
C GLU A 169 3.86 -0.77 1.69
N ILE A 170 4.32 -1.92 1.22
CA ILE A 170 3.65 -2.68 0.16
C ILE A 170 2.70 -3.69 0.77
N SER A 171 1.40 -3.51 0.55
CA SER A 171 0.37 -4.42 1.07
C SER A 171 0.33 -5.72 0.25
N ALA A 172 0.97 -6.77 0.80
CA ALA A 172 1.07 -8.10 0.17
C ALA A 172 0.20 -9.17 0.86
N ALA A 173 -0.82 -8.77 1.62
CA ALA A 173 -1.64 -9.66 2.45
C ALA A 173 -3.13 -9.64 2.05
N GLN A 174 -3.98 -10.29 2.86
CA GLN A 174 -5.45 -10.21 2.84
C GLN A 174 -6.10 -10.67 1.53
N SER A 175 -5.46 -11.59 0.80
CA SER A 175 -5.90 -12.06 -0.52
C SER A 175 -6.05 -10.95 -1.57
N LEU A 176 -5.37 -9.81 -1.37
CA LEU A 176 -5.26 -8.73 -2.35
C LEU A 176 -4.32 -9.12 -3.50
N LEU A 177 -4.11 -8.26 -4.47
CA LEU A 177 -3.50 -8.62 -5.74
C LEU A 177 -2.17 -9.39 -5.58
N ILE A 178 -1.21 -8.88 -4.81
CA ILE A 178 0.11 -9.52 -4.65
C ILE A 178 -0.04 -10.93 -4.07
N GLN A 179 -0.79 -11.08 -2.97
CA GLN A 179 -0.98 -12.39 -2.35
C GLN A 179 -1.67 -13.39 -3.28
N THR A 180 -2.52 -12.93 -4.20
CA THR A 180 -3.18 -13.84 -5.16
C THR A 180 -2.20 -14.49 -6.13
N PHE A 181 -1.05 -13.87 -6.42
CA PHE A 181 0.02 -14.49 -7.20
C PHE A 181 0.76 -15.59 -6.43
N PHE A 182 0.90 -15.47 -5.11
CA PHE A 182 1.49 -16.52 -4.27
C PHE A 182 0.63 -17.77 -4.13
N SER A 183 -0.69 -17.60 -4.13
CA SER A 183 -1.63 -18.67 -3.85
C SER A 183 -1.83 -19.57 -5.07
N THR A 184 -1.55 -20.85 -4.90
CA THR A 184 -1.84 -21.88 -5.94
C THR A 184 -3.35 -22.04 -6.21
N PHE A 185 -4.20 -21.55 -5.32
CA PHE A 185 -5.66 -21.54 -5.51
C PHE A 185 -6.10 -20.47 -6.52
N SER A 186 -5.52 -19.27 -6.48
CA SER A 186 -5.89 -18.15 -7.33
C SER A 186 -4.98 -17.95 -8.54
N ASN A 187 -3.77 -18.48 -8.49
CA ASN A 187 -2.79 -18.37 -9.55
C ASN A 187 -2.64 -19.70 -10.30
N LEU A 188 -3.36 -19.85 -11.41
CA LEU A 188 -3.35 -21.01 -12.29
C LEU A 188 -2.51 -20.77 -13.56
N ARG A 189 -1.69 -19.72 -13.58
CA ARG A 189 -0.80 -19.37 -14.69
C ARG A 189 0.28 -20.44 -14.87
N THR A 190 0.72 -20.60 -16.12
CA THR A 190 1.80 -21.53 -16.52
C THR A 190 3.05 -20.81 -17.02
N ASP A 191 3.03 -19.47 -17.03
CA ASP A 191 4.16 -18.63 -17.43
C ASP A 191 5.12 -18.32 -16.27
N ALA A 192 6.03 -17.36 -16.47
CA ALA A 192 7.02 -16.94 -15.47
C ALA A 192 6.41 -16.35 -14.18
N TYR A 193 5.12 -15.98 -14.16
CA TYR A 193 4.39 -15.50 -12.99
C TYR A 193 3.45 -16.56 -12.41
N GLY A 194 3.56 -17.79 -12.83
CA GLY A 194 2.70 -18.90 -12.41
C GLY A 194 3.07 -19.46 -11.04
N SER A 195 2.24 -20.38 -10.55
CA SER A 195 2.38 -20.93 -9.19
C SER A 195 3.14 -22.26 -9.12
N GLN A 196 3.78 -22.71 -10.23
CA GLN A 196 4.41 -24.01 -10.36
C GLN A 196 5.59 -24.22 -9.39
N ASN A 197 6.29 -23.14 -9.04
CA ASN A 197 7.40 -23.14 -8.09
C ASN A 197 7.43 -21.83 -7.30
N LEU A 198 8.26 -21.77 -6.27
CA LEU A 198 8.37 -20.60 -5.39
C LEU A 198 8.89 -19.37 -6.15
N GLU A 199 9.87 -19.55 -7.03
CA GLU A 199 10.46 -18.46 -7.81
C GLU A 199 9.40 -17.74 -8.65
N ASN A 200 8.60 -18.48 -9.41
CA ASN A 200 7.59 -17.88 -10.29
C ASN A 200 6.49 -17.17 -9.51
N ARG A 201 5.96 -17.77 -8.44
CA ARG A 201 4.86 -17.17 -7.67
C ARG A 201 5.30 -15.99 -6.80
N SER A 202 6.59 -15.87 -6.47
CA SER A 202 7.13 -14.70 -5.76
C SER A 202 7.61 -13.60 -6.72
N ARG A 203 7.75 -13.89 -8.00
CA ARG A 203 8.31 -12.97 -9.00
C ARG A 203 7.61 -11.61 -9.02
N PHE A 204 6.28 -11.60 -9.04
CA PHE A 204 5.51 -10.36 -9.10
C PHE A 204 5.83 -9.42 -7.92
N GLU A 205 5.84 -9.96 -6.70
CA GLU A 205 6.18 -9.18 -5.51
C GLU A 205 7.64 -8.71 -5.54
N LEU A 206 8.58 -9.59 -5.89
CA LEU A 206 10.00 -9.25 -5.93
C LEU A 206 10.31 -8.18 -6.99
N GLU A 207 9.61 -8.20 -8.13
CA GLU A 207 9.76 -7.16 -9.16
C GLU A 207 9.15 -5.83 -8.70
N ILE A 208 8.02 -5.83 -7.96
CA ILE A 208 7.49 -4.62 -7.31
C ILE A 208 8.50 -4.06 -6.33
N LEU A 209 9.00 -4.88 -5.40
CA LEU A 209 9.98 -4.43 -4.40
C LEU A 209 11.24 -3.85 -5.05
N LYS A 210 11.75 -4.49 -6.12
CA LYS A 210 12.88 -3.99 -6.88
C LYS A 210 12.59 -2.65 -7.56
N ALA A 211 11.42 -2.48 -8.16
CA ALA A 211 11.02 -1.23 -8.81
C ALA A 211 10.88 -0.09 -7.78
N VAL A 212 10.25 -0.36 -6.64
CA VAL A 212 10.13 0.57 -5.52
C VAL A 212 11.50 0.96 -4.97
N GLN A 213 12.38 -0.02 -4.72
CA GLN A 213 13.75 0.23 -4.22
C GLN A 213 14.56 1.10 -5.19
N ASN A 214 14.46 0.85 -6.50
CA ASN A 214 15.16 1.67 -7.50
C ASN A 214 14.73 3.15 -7.44
N VAL A 215 13.44 3.43 -7.21
CA VAL A 215 12.94 4.80 -7.04
C VAL A 215 13.50 5.43 -5.75
N ILE A 216 13.47 4.68 -4.64
CA ILE A 216 14.02 5.15 -3.37
C ILE A 216 15.50 5.49 -3.50
N ASP A 217 16.29 4.61 -4.11
CA ASP A 217 17.74 4.81 -4.30
C ASP A 217 18.06 6.04 -5.17
N GLN A 218 17.18 6.38 -6.12
CA GLN A 218 17.38 7.52 -7.02
C GLN A 218 16.86 8.84 -6.43
N GLU A 219 15.72 8.84 -5.76
CA GLU A 219 15.02 10.05 -5.36
C GLU A 219 15.19 10.39 -3.86
N ALA A 220 15.48 9.40 -3.00
CA ALA A 220 15.57 9.60 -1.55
C ALA A 220 16.56 8.63 -0.84
N PRO A 221 17.82 8.55 -1.27
CA PRO A 221 18.75 7.50 -0.85
C PRO A 221 19.09 7.49 0.65
N HIS A 222 18.73 8.52 1.41
CA HIS A 222 19.12 8.66 2.83
C HIS A 222 17.94 8.76 3.80
N ASN A 223 16.70 8.81 3.33
CA ASN A 223 15.56 9.21 4.16
C ASN A 223 14.38 8.24 4.19
N LEU A 224 14.41 7.15 3.42
CA LEU A 224 13.25 6.26 3.28
C LEU A 224 13.55 4.80 3.62
N PHE A 225 12.54 4.12 4.08
CA PHE A 225 12.53 2.67 4.36
C PHE A 225 11.18 2.04 3.98
#